data_503db58f25fd9136c7f710b0178bffc7
#
_entry.id   503db58f25fd9136c7f710b0178bffc7
#
_cell.length_a   1.000
_cell.length_b   1.000
_cell.length_c   1.000
_cell.angle_alpha   90.00
_cell.angle_beta   90.00
_cell.angle_gamma   90.00
#
_symmetry.space_group_name_H-M   'P 1'
#
loop_
_entity.id
_entity.type
_entity.pdbx_description
1 polymer ?
#
loop_
_entity_poly.entity_id
_entity_poly.type
_entity_poly.pdbx_seq_one_letter_code
_entity_poly.pdbx_strand_id
1 'polypeptide(L)'
;MADQALELDSVKSKILHAAAKLFLSIGYEQATILKIADEAKVNRGSVIYFFKNKENIVCELVSFVLEGQFKATTEFLKGKTEDKILFYAAETTLQLYIAESSEHMREMYNVAYSLPRSSTVIYHTITEKLEHIFKEYQPTWETKDFYEREISSAGVMRNHMSVPCDIYFTMERKVCAFLESTFLLYRVPDEKIKEAIEFVKQFDWKIIAQGVVDNMLAYLESKT
;
A
#
# COMPACT_ATOMS: atom_id res chain seq x y z
N MET A 1 12.03 2.57 33.26
CA MET A 1 11.62 3.43 32.13
C MET A 1 11.83 2.71 30.77
N ALA A 2 12.98 2.08 30.51
CA ALA A 2 13.18 1.31 29.27
C ALA A 2 12.27 0.09 29.16
N ASP A 3 12.08 -0.69 30.22
CA ASP A 3 11.17 -1.84 30.24
C ASP A 3 9.71 -1.45 30.00
N GLN A 4 9.29 -0.31 30.52
CA GLN A 4 7.92 0.18 30.35
C GLN A 4 7.66 0.68 28.91
N ALA A 5 8.67 1.24 28.26
CA ALA A 5 8.59 1.63 26.84
C ALA A 5 8.54 0.40 25.92
N LEU A 6 9.33 -0.65 26.19
CA LEU A 6 9.31 -1.93 25.46
C LEU A 6 7.97 -2.66 25.61
N GLU A 7 7.38 -2.64 26.81
CA GLU A 7 6.08 -3.24 27.07
C GLU A 7 4.93 -2.49 26.34
N LEU A 8 4.99 -1.17 26.28
CA LEU A 8 4.05 -0.34 25.54
C LEU A 8 4.15 -0.58 24.01
N ASP A 9 5.35 -0.71 23.46
CA ASP A 9 5.58 -1.05 22.05
C ASP A 9 5.04 -2.45 21.72
N SER A 10 5.19 -3.43 22.61
CA SER A 10 4.63 -4.77 22.45
C SER A 10 3.09 -4.74 22.43
N VAL A 11 2.44 -3.98 23.31
CA VAL A 11 0.97 -3.84 23.32
C VAL A 11 0.46 -3.18 22.04
N LYS A 12 1.12 -2.13 21.57
CA LYS A 12 0.78 -1.46 20.30
C LYS A 12 0.89 -2.43 19.13
N SER A 13 1.96 -3.21 19.07
CA SER A 13 2.19 -4.22 18.02
C SER A 13 1.14 -5.33 18.03
N LYS A 14 0.75 -5.84 19.21
CA LYS A 14 -0.34 -6.82 19.37
C LYS A 14 -1.66 -6.29 18.80
N ILE A 15 -2.00 -5.03 19.07
CA ILE A 15 -3.22 -4.40 18.55
C ILE A 15 -3.16 -4.28 17.03
N LEU A 16 -2.04 -3.84 16.46
CA LEU A 16 -1.87 -3.72 15.00
C LEU A 16 -1.96 -5.08 14.31
N HIS A 17 -1.30 -6.11 14.84
CA HIS A 17 -1.39 -7.46 14.31
C HIS A 17 -2.81 -8.03 14.37
N ALA A 18 -3.48 -7.91 15.52
CA ALA A 18 -4.86 -8.33 15.68
C ALA A 18 -5.82 -7.60 14.72
N ALA A 19 -5.63 -6.29 14.55
CA ALA A 19 -6.42 -5.50 13.63
C ALA A 19 -6.21 -5.94 12.17
N ALA A 20 -4.95 -6.10 11.73
CA ALA A 20 -4.62 -6.57 10.39
C ALA A 20 -5.27 -7.94 10.11
N LYS A 21 -5.12 -8.89 11.04
CA LYS A 21 -5.71 -10.22 10.94
C LYS A 21 -7.23 -10.17 10.81
N LEU A 22 -7.91 -9.36 11.64
CA LEU A 22 -9.37 -9.22 11.59
C LEU A 22 -9.83 -8.51 10.31
N PHE A 23 -9.14 -7.45 9.88
CA PHE A 23 -9.47 -6.77 8.63
C PHE A 23 -9.40 -7.72 7.43
N LEU A 24 -8.41 -8.60 7.40
CA LEU A 24 -8.23 -9.56 6.30
C LEU A 24 -9.13 -10.79 6.40
N SER A 25 -9.63 -11.15 7.59
CA SER A 25 -10.45 -12.35 7.78
C SER A 25 -11.95 -12.09 7.77
N ILE A 26 -12.41 -10.96 8.33
CA ILE A 26 -13.84 -10.62 8.46
C ILE A 26 -14.22 -9.26 7.88
N GLY A 27 -13.25 -8.54 7.27
CA GLY A 27 -13.43 -7.23 6.67
C GLY A 27 -13.37 -6.08 7.68
N TYR A 28 -13.15 -4.87 7.13
CA TYR A 28 -12.99 -3.65 7.94
C TYR A 28 -14.23 -3.33 8.77
N GLU A 29 -15.42 -3.37 8.18
CA GLU A 29 -16.65 -2.99 8.89
C GLU A 29 -16.93 -3.90 10.08
N GLN A 30 -16.72 -5.21 9.94
CA GLN A 30 -17.00 -6.20 10.99
C GLN A 30 -15.93 -6.23 12.10
N ALA A 31 -14.74 -5.72 11.86
CA ALA A 31 -13.65 -5.65 12.82
C ALA A 31 -13.83 -4.44 13.76
N THR A 32 -14.62 -4.63 14.84
CA THR A 32 -14.86 -3.59 15.84
C THR A 32 -13.67 -3.44 16.79
N ILE A 33 -13.57 -2.28 17.46
CA ILE A 33 -12.56 -2.05 18.53
C ILE A 33 -12.61 -3.14 19.62
N LEU A 34 -13.80 -3.63 19.95
CA LEU A 34 -13.95 -4.71 20.94
C LEU A 34 -13.33 -6.02 20.43
N LYS A 35 -13.66 -6.43 19.21
CA LYS A 35 -13.07 -7.64 18.60
C LYS A 35 -11.54 -7.53 18.46
N ILE A 36 -11.03 -6.34 18.11
CA ILE A 36 -9.58 -6.09 18.04
C ILE A 36 -8.94 -6.24 19.43
N ALA A 37 -9.57 -5.72 20.48
CA ALA A 37 -9.09 -5.85 21.85
C ALA A 37 -9.07 -7.32 22.31
N ASP A 38 -10.14 -8.06 22.03
CA ASP A 38 -10.28 -9.48 22.36
C ASP A 38 -9.21 -10.33 21.62
N GLU A 39 -9.02 -10.13 20.31
CA GLU A 39 -8.01 -10.83 19.51
C GLU A 39 -6.58 -10.50 19.97
N ALA A 40 -6.31 -9.22 20.29
CA ALA A 40 -5.02 -8.77 20.83
C ALA A 40 -4.78 -9.20 22.29
N LYS A 41 -5.77 -9.78 22.97
CA LYS A 41 -5.76 -10.11 24.40
C LYS A 41 -5.40 -8.92 25.29
N VAL A 42 -5.96 -7.75 24.98
CA VAL A 42 -5.82 -6.52 25.74
C VAL A 42 -7.19 -5.97 26.12
N ASN A 43 -7.25 -5.05 27.08
CA ASN A 43 -8.52 -4.39 27.37
C ASN A 43 -8.84 -3.32 26.31
N ARG A 44 -10.15 -3.03 26.12
CA ARG A 44 -10.62 -1.99 25.19
C ARG A 44 -9.98 -0.62 25.44
N GLY A 45 -9.73 -0.29 26.72
CA GLY A 45 -9.08 0.96 27.11
C GLY A 45 -7.68 1.10 26.53
N SER A 46 -6.91 0.00 26.42
CA SER A 46 -5.60 -0.01 25.78
C SER A 46 -5.70 0.34 24.28
N VAL A 47 -6.66 -0.23 23.55
CA VAL A 47 -6.85 0.10 22.12
C VAL A 47 -7.19 1.59 21.96
N ILE A 48 -8.09 2.13 22.79
CA ILE A 48 -8.47 3.55 22.75
C ILE A 48 -7.30 4.46 23.16
N TYR A 49 -6.49 4.04 24.13
CA TYR A 49 -5.31 4.78 24.56
C TYR A 49 -4.29 4.96 23.41
N PHE A 50 -3.97 3.86 22.70
CA PHE A 50 -2.96 3.91 21.61
C PHE A 50 -3.49 4.53 20.33
N PHE A 51 -4.72 4.25 19.94
CA PHE A 51 -5.21 4.56 18.59
C PHE A 51 -6.41 5.51 18.55
N LYS A 52 -7.10 5.75 19.69
CA LYS A 52 -8.32 6.57 19.80
C LYS A 52 -9.51 6.01 19.01
N ASN A 53 -9.33 5.63 17.75
CA ASN A 53 -10.37 5.07 16.88
C ASN A 53 -9.76 4.10 15.83
N LYS A 54 -10.62 3.42 15.09
CA LYS A 54 -10.25 2.42 14.08
C LYS A 54 -9.49 3.04 12.89
N GLU A 55 -9.80 4.28 12.50
CA GLU A 55 -9.11 4.97 11.42
C GLU A 55 -7.62 5.19 11.73
N ASN A 56 -7.26 5.50 12.98
CA ASN A 56 -5.86 5.65 13.37
C ASN A 56 -5.09 4.33 13.31
N ILE A 57 -5.76 3.19 13.56
CA ILE A 57 -5.17 1.86 13.32
C ILE A 57 -4.88 1.68 11.82
N VAL A 58 -5.83 2.06 10.97
CA VAL A 58 -5.61 2.03 9.50
C VAL A 58 -4.43 2.90 9.08
N CYS A 59 -4.31 4.12 9.63
CA CYS A 59 -3.18 5.01 9.30
C CYS A 59 -1.80 4.36 9.62
N GLU A 60 -1.68 3.73 10.79
CA GLU A 60 -0.44 3.02 11.16
C GLU A 60 -0.16 1.82 10.25
N LEU A 61 -1.20 1.04 9.94
CA LEU A 61 -1.07 -0.08 9.01
C LEU A 61 -0.73 0.38 7.59
N VAL A 62 -1.30 1.49 7.11
CA VAL A 62 -0.97 2.08 5.81
C VAL A 62 0.51 2.46 5.75
N SER A 63 1.04 3.16 6.75
CA SER A 63 2.46 3.52 6.79
C SER A 63 3.35 2.26 6.75
N PHE A 64 3.02 1.25 7.56
CA PHE A 64 3.74 -0.02 7.59
C PHE A 64 3.70 -0.75 6.23
N VAL A 65 2.52 -0.82 5.61
CA VAL A 65 2.33 -1.50 4.31
C VAL A 65 3.09 -0.78 3.20
N LEU A 66 3.01 0.56 3.12
CA LEU A 66 3.74 1.34 2.12
C LEU A 66 5.25 1.14 2.24
N GLU A 67 5.82 1.26 3.45
CA GLU A 67 7.25 1.01 3.66
C GLU A 67 7.64 -0.42 3.27
N GLY A 68 6.83 -1.39 3.66
CA GLY A 68 7.05 -2.80 3.34
C GLY A 68 7.03 -3.09 1.84
N GLN A 69 6.09 -2.52 1.11
CA GLN A 69 5.97 -2.66 -0.35
C GLN A 69 7.16 -2.04 -1.09
N PHE A 70 7.54 -0.81 -0.73
CA PHE A 70 8.72 -0.15 -1.31
C PHE A 70 10.00 -0.96 -1.06
N LYS A 71 10.18 -1.46 0.17
CA LYS A 71 11.31 -2.31 0.51
C LYS A 71 11.30 -3.62 -0.27
N ALA A 72 10.17 -4.30 -0.35
CA ALA A 72 10.01 -5.55 -1.09
C ALA A 72 10.32 -5.35 -2.58
N THR A 73 9.82 -4.27 -3.19
CA THR A 73 10.11 -3.92 -4.59
C THR A 73 11.59 -3.63 -4.80
N THR A 74 12.22 -2.88 -3.88
CA THR A 74 13.66 -2.59 -3.94
C THR A 74 14.49 -3.88 -3.93
N GLU A 75 14.22 -4.79 -3.00
CA GLU A 75 14.94 -6.07 -2.92
C GLU A 75 14.65 -6.96 -4.14
N PHE A 76 13.41 -6.99 -4.62
CA PHE A 76 13.03 -7.76 -5.82
C PHE A 76 13.74 -7.26 -7.08
N LEU A 77 13.92 -5.95 -7.24
CA LEU A 77 14.55 -5.35 -8.40
C LEU A 77 16.07 -5.29 -8.33
N LYS A 78 16.65 -5.61 -7.20
CA LYS A 78 18.11 -5.62 -7.00
C LYS A 78 18.82 -6.46 -8.06
N GLY A 79 19.73 -5.85 -8.81
CA GLY A 79 20.44 -6.49 -9.92
C GLY A 79 19.62 -6.71 -11.20
N LYS A 80 18.36 -6.26 -11.26
CA LYS A 80 17.53 -6.31 -12.46
C LYS A 80 17.43 -4.94 -13.16
N THR A 81 17.26 -3.89 -12.38
CA THR A 81 17.20 -2.52 -12.92
C THR A 81 17.47 -1.49 -11.82
N GLU A 82 18.02 -0.35 -12.21
CA GLU A 82 18.11 0.88 -11.40
C GLU A 82 17.21 1.99 -11.95
N ASP A 83 16.44 1.68 -12.99
CA ASP A 83 15.53 2.63 -13.63
C ASP A 83 14.33 2.92 -12.73
N LYS A 84 14.14 4.19 -12.42
CA LYS A 84 13.08 4.66 -11.50
C LYS A 84 11.67 4.48 -12.07
N ILE A 85 11.51 4.55 -13.40
CA ILE A 85 10.21 4.33 -14.05
C ILE A 85 9.83 2.84 -13.99
N LEU A 86 10.80 1.96 -14.22
CA LEU A 86 10.58 0.52 -14.08
C LEU A 86 10.32 0.14 -12.61
N PHE A 87 10.98 0.83 -11.66
CA PHE A 87 10.69 0.68 -10.23
C PHE A 87 9.23 1.07 -9.91
N TYR A 88 8.77 2.24 -10.38
CA TYR A 88 7.39 2.68 -10.18
C TYR A 88 6.39 1.69 -10.78
N ALA A 89 6.65 1.24 -12.01
CA ALA A 89 5.80 0.25 -12.66
C ALA A 89 5.71 -1.06 -11.86
N ALA A 90 6.84 -1.54 -11.35
CA ALA A 90 6.90 -2.75 -10.55
C ALA A 90 6.18 -2.59 -9.20
N GLU A 91 6.42 -1.49 -8.48
CA GLU A 91 5.81 -1.21 -7.18
C GLU A 91 4.28 -1.09 -7.29
N THR A 92 3.79 -0.32 -8.24
CA THR A 92 2.34 -0.14 -8.43
C THR A 92 1.66 -1.40 -8.97
N THR A 93 2.36 -2.19 -9.79
CA THR A 93 1.88 -3.52 -10.20
C THR A 93 1.75 -4.46 -9.00
N LEU A 94 2.76 -4.50 -8.13
CA LEU A 94 2.72 -5.27 -6.89
C LEU A 94 1.50 -4.87 -6.04
N GLN A 95 1.26 -3.57 -5.88
CA GLN A 95 0.12 -3.03 -5.14
C GLN A 95 -1.23 -3.53 -5.70
N LEU A 96 -1.40 -3.48 -7.03
CA LEU A 96 -2.62 -3.95 -7.70
C LEU A 96 -2.83 -5.47 -7.50
N TYR A 97 -1.76 -6.27 -7.56
CA TYR A 97 -1.84 -7.71 -7.31
C TYR A 97 -2.14 -8.05 -5.86
N ILE A 98 -1.57 -7.31 -4.90
CA ILE A 98 -1.90 -7.47 -3.48
C ILE A 98 -3.39 -7.13 -3.26
N ALA A 99 -3.87 -6.01 -3.79
CA ALA A 99 -5.28 -5.62 -3.65
C ALA A 99 -6.24 -6.67 -4.24
N GLU A 100 -5.87 -7.32 -5.35
CA GLU A 100 -6.69 -8.34 -6.00
C GLU A 100 -6.63 -9.72 -5.33
N SER A 101 -5.71 -9.94 -4.38
CA SER A 101 -5.49 -11.25 -3.74
C SER A 101 -6.70 -11.78 -2.98
N SER A 102 -7.55 -10.91 -2.44
CA SER A 102 -8.81 -11.26 -1.79
C SER A 102 -9.79 -10.08 -1.76
N GLU A 103 -11.07 -10.38 -1.51
CA GLU A 103 -12.11 -9.35 -1.33
C GLU A 103 -11.79 -8.42 -0.16
N HIS A 104 -11.38 -8.96 0.98
CA HIS A 104 -11.03 -8.15 2.15
C HIS A 104 -9.76 -7.32 1.94
N MET A 105 -8.79 -7.82 1.16
CA MET A 105 -7.63 -7.03 0.80
C MET A 105 -8.02 -5.84 -0.08
N ARG A 106 -8.88 -6.06 -1.08
CA ARG A 106 -9.46 -5.01 -1.93
C ARG A 106 -10.24 -3.99 -1.12
N GLU A 107 -11.08 -4.46 -0.17
CA GLU A 107 -11.78 -3.60 0.80
C GLU A 107 -10.80 -2.73 1.58
N MET A 108 -9.73 -3.32 2.12
CA MET A 108 -8.75 -2.59 2.92
C MET A 108 -8.02 -1.49 2.14
N TYR A 109 -7.61 -1.76 0.90
CA TYR A 109 -7.04 -0.72 0.05
C TYR A 109 -8.04 0.39 -0.25
N ASN A 110 -9.29 0.05 -0.58
CA ASN A 110 -10.34 1.04 -0.82
C ASN A 110 -10.61 1.89 0.43
N VAL A 111 -10.65 1.29 1.62
CA VAL A 111 -10.76 1.98 2.91
C VAL A 111 -9.57 2.91 3.13
N ALA A 112 -8.34 2.44 2.94
CA ALA A 112 -7.12 3.23 3.12
C ALA A 112 -7.10 4.51 2.27
N TYR A 113 -7.51 4.40 1.00
CA TYR A 113 -7.60 5.54 0.08
C TYR A 113 -8.84 6.42 0.26
N SER A 114 -9.84 5.98 1.06
CA SER A 114 -11.13 6.71 1.23
C SER A 114 -11.22 7.47 2.53
N LEU A 115 -10.60 6.99 3.59
CA LEU A 115 -10.63 7.64 4.88
C LEU A 115 -9.75 8.91 4.87
N PRO A 116 -10.25 10.07 5.36
CA PRO A 116 -9.55 11.35 5.24
C PRO A 116 -8.13 11.35 5.81
N ARG A 117 -7.91 10.70 6.95
CA ARG A 117 -6.59 10.67 7.59
C ARG A 117 -5.62 9.75 6.88
N SER A 118 -6.05 8.53 6.53
CA SER A 118 -5.17 7.57 5.85
C SER A 118 -4.84 8.01 4.43
N SER A 119 -5.79 8.58 3.68
CA SER A 119 -5.50 9.16 2.36
C SER A 119 -4.51 10.30 2.43
N THR A 120 -4.61 11.17 3.45
CA THR A 120 -3.61 12.23 3.68
C THR A 120 -2.21 11.65 3.95
N VAL A 121 -2.11 10.58 4.75
CA VAL A 121 -0.83 9.89 4.98
C VAL A 121 -0.27 9.35 3.66
N ILE A 122 -1.10 8.70 2.83
CA ILE A 122 -0.69 8.20 1.52
C ILE A 122 -0.15 9.34 0.65
N TYR A 123 -0.91 10.42 0.49
CA TYR A 123 -0.52 11.54 -0.38
C TYR A 123 0.82 12.15 0.02
N HIS A 124 1.05 12.40 1.32
CA HIS A 124 2.33 12.96 1.77
C HIS A 124 3.49 11.98 1.59
N THR A 125 3.30 10.72 2.00
CA THR A 125 4.36 9.70 1.90
C THR A 125 4.76 9.43 0.45
N ILE A 126 3.78 9.36 -0.45
CA ILE A 126 4.03 9.04 -1.85
C ILE A 126 4.56 10.23 -2.62
N THR A 127 4.14 11.47 -2.31
CA THR A 127 4.62 12.68 -3.00
C THR A 127 6.14 12.77 -3.03
N GLU A 128 6.82 12.54 -1.90
CA GLU A 128 8.29 12.60 -1.81
C GLU A 128 8.95 11.55 -2.73
N LYS A 129 8.35 10.36 -2.79
CA LYS A 129 8.83 9.28 -3.66
C LYS A 129 8.60 9.59 -5.14
N LEU A 130 7.44 10.16 -5.50
CA LEU A 130 7.12 10.55 -6.87
C LEU A 130 8.02 11.68 -7.37
N GLU A 131 8.33 12.67 -6.52
CA GLU A 131 9.31 13.69 -6.85
C GLU A 131 10.66 13.05 -7.19
N HIS A 132 11.15 12.12 -6.37
CA HIS A 132 12.40 11.41 -6.66
C HIS A 132 12.34 10.59 -7.96
N ILE A 133 11.21 9.95 -8.26
CA ILE A 133 11.03 9.09 -9.43
C ILE A 133 10.92 9.92 -10.73
N PHE A 134 10.07 10.96 -10.70
CA PHE A 134 9.67 11.69 -11.92
C PHE A 134 10.37 13.04 -12.14
N LYS A 135 11.27 13.45 -11.23
CA LYS A 135 11.97 14.75 -11.33
C LYS A 135 12.72 14.93 -12.64
N GLU A 136 13.27 13.85 -13.20
CA GLU A 136 13.97 13.88 -14.49
C GLU A 136 13.06 14.28 -15.65
N TYR A 137 11.79 13.83 -15.62
CA TYR A 137 10.79 14.17 -16.64
C TYR A 137 10.14 15.53 -16.38
N GLN A 138 10.17 16.00 -15.15
CA GLN A 138 9.55 17.25 -14.72
C GLN A 138 10.51 18.12 -13.90
N PRO A 139 11.62 18.58 -14.50
CA PRO A 139 12.69 19.27 -13.77
C PRO A 139 12.24 20.60 -13.15
N THR A 140 11.21 21.24 -13.70
CA THR A 140 10.67 22.52 -13.23
C THR A 140 9.58 22.39 -12.16
N TRP A 141 9.06 21.18 -11.93
CA TRP A 141 8.02 20.99 -10.93
C TRP A 141 8.59 21.07 -9.51
N GLU A 142 7.80 21.67 -8.63
CA GLU A 142 8.04 21.72 -7.19
C GLU A 142 7.26 20.61 -6.48
N THR A 143 7.53 20.35 -5.22
CA THR A 143 6.84 19.32 -4.41
C THR A 143 5.32 19.46 -4.45
N LYS A 144 4.79 20.69 -4.50
CA LYS A 144 3.34 20.94 -4.63
C LYS A 144 2.75 20.39 -5.93
N ASP A 145 3.52 20.45 -7.05
CA ASP A 145 3.06 19.94 -8.34
C ASP A 145 2.99 18.40 -8.32
N PHE A 146 3.94 17.74 -7.66
CA PHE A 146 3.91 16.30 -7.42
C PHE A 146 2.77 15.90 -6.48
N TYR A 147 2.49 16.68 -5.45
CA TYR A 147 1.35 16.45 -4.55
C TYR A 147 0.01 16.51 -5.28
N GLU A 148 -0.21 17.50 -6.14
CA GLU A 148 -1.42 17.58 -6.97
C GLU A 148 -1.57 16.38 -7.91
N ARG A 149 -0.45 15.89 -8.47
CA ARG A 149 -0.46 14.70 -9.34
C ARG A 149 -0.69 13.43 -8.54
N GLU A 150 -0.17 13.36 -7.31
CA GLU A 150 -0.44 12.22 -6.42
C GLU A 150 -1.93 12.11 -6.08
N ILE A 151 -2.62 13.19 -5.76
CA ILE A 151 -4.08 13.17 -5.54
C ILE A 151 -4.80 12.55 -6.75
N SER A 152 -4.33 12.88 -7.96
CA SER A 152 -4.91 12.35 -9.21
C SER A 152 -4.56 10.87 -9.41
N SER A 153 -3.29 10.48 -9.25
CA SER A 153 -2.84 9.10 -9.44
C SER A 153 -3.39 8.16 -8.36
N ALA A 154 -3.49 8.63 -7.11
CA ALA A 154 -4.16 7.90 -6.03
C ALA A 154 -5.65 7.66 -6.33
N GLY A 155 -6.33 8.62 -6.95
CA GLY A 155 -7.70 8.45 -7.44
C GLY A 155 -7.81 7.36 -8.51
N VAL A 156 -6.89 7.35 -9.47
CA VAL A 156 -6.80 6.28 -10.49
C VAL A 156 -6.53 4.93 -9.81
N MET A 157 -5.55 4.86 -8.90
CA MET A 157 -5.19 3.63 -8.18
C MET A 157 -6.40 3.08 -7.40
N ARG A 158 -7.05 3.91 -6.59
CA ARG A 158 -8.23 3.53 -5.83
C ARG A 158 -9.32 2.95 -6.71
N ASN A 159 -9.64 3.60 -7.84
CA ASN A 159 -10.68 3.12 -8.73
C ASN A 159 -10.32 1.78 -9.37
N HIS A 160 -9.07 1.59 -9.79
CA HIS A 160 -8.60 0.31 -10.33
C HIS A 160 -8.66 -0.81 -9.29
N MET A 161 -8.29 -0.52 -8.04
CA MET A 161 -8.37 -1.50 -6.93
C MET A 161 -9.81 -1.83 -6.53
N SER A 162 -10.74 -0.87 -6.61
CA SER A 162 -12.14 -1.08 -6.18
C SER A 162 -12.93 -2.02 -7.11
N VAL A 163 -12.54 -2.11 -8.37
CA VAL A 163 -13.21 -2.96 -9.37
C VAL A 163 -12.53 -4.33 -9.42
N PRO A 164 -13.21 -5.44 -9.05
CA PRO A 164 -12.62 -6.77 -9.15
C PRO A 164 -12.32 -7.13 -10.60
N CYS A 165 -11.33 -7.98 -10.81
CA CYS A 165 -11.05 -8.52 -12.15
C CYS A 165 -12.20 -9.41 -12.64
N ASP A 166 -12.49 -9.31 -13.95
CA ASP A 166 -13.45 -10.14 -14.65
C ASP A 166 -12.95 -10.46 -16.08
N ILE A 167 -13.86 -10.98 -16.95
CA ILE A 167 -13.51 -11.33 -18.33
C ILE A 167 -13.18 -10.12 -19.22
N TYR A 168 -13.64 -8.92 -18.87
CA TYR A 168 -13.39 -7.67 -19.59
C TYR A 168 -12.26 -6.85 -18.98
N PHE A 169 -12.03 -6.98 -17.67
CA PHE A 169 -11.04 -6.26 -16.92
C PHE A 169 -10.10 -7.22 -16.20
N THR A 170 -9.31 -7.95 -17.00
CA THR A 170 -8.32 -8.91 -16.49
C THR A 170 -7.20 -8.18 -15.72
N MET A 171 -6.43 -8.92 -14.93
CA MET A 171 -5.32 -8.34 -14.16
C MET A 171 -4.29 -7.64 -15.05
N GLU A 172 -3.97 -8.21 -16.22
CA GLU A 172 -3.08 -7.59 -17.19
C GLU A 172 -3.63 -6.26 -17.71
N ARG A 173 -4.93 -6.22 -18.08
CA ARG A 173 -5.58 -4.99 -18.54
C ARG A 173 -5.63 -3.93 -17.45
N LYS A 174 -5.89 -4.33 -16.20
CA LYS A 174 -5.89 -3.45 -15.02
C LYS A 174 -4.54 -2.77 -14.85
N VAL A 175 -3.45 -3.55 -14.88
CA VAL A 175 -2.07 -3.03 -14.78
C VAL A 175 -1.75 -2.10 -15.93
N CYS A 176 -2.00 -2.52 -17.19
CA CYS A 176 -1.71 -1.69 -18.36
C CYS A 176 -2.47 -0.36 -18.30
N ALA A 177 -3.78 -0.38 -18.06
CA ALA A 177 -4.61 0.83 -17.99
C ALA A 177 -4.19 1.77 -16.86
N PHE A 178 -3.78 1.22 -15.71
CA PHE A 178 -3.23 2.02 -14.61
C PHE A 178 -1.92 2.70 -15.01
N LEU A 179 -0.95 1.93 -15.51
CA LEU A 179 0.37 2.47 -15.90
C LEU A 179 0.26 3.50 -17.01
N GLU A 180 -0.51 3.23 -18.06
CA GLU A 180 -0.77 4.21 -19.13
C GLU A 180 -1.35 5.51 -18.58
N SER A 181 -2.40 5.42 -17.74
CA SER A 181 -3.06 6.60 -17.18
C SER A 181 -2.13 7.43 -16.29
N THR A 182 -1.39 6.77 -15.40
CA THR A 182 -0.57 7.47 -14.41
C THR A 182 0.72 8.02 -15.03
N PHE A 183 1.37 7.30 -15.93
CA PHE A 183 2.54 7.83 -16.61
C PHE A 183 2.23 9.08 -17.47
N LEU A 184 1.03 9.15 -18.04
CA LEU A 184 0.58 10.37 -18.74
C LEU A 184 0.45 11.58 -17.79
N LEU A 185 0.02 11.37 -16.53
CA LEU A 185 -0.02 12.45 -15.52
C LEU A 185 1.37 13.05 -15.26
N TYR A 186 2.42 12.22 -15.34
CA TYR A 186 3.81 12.63 -15.14
C TYR A 186 4.54 12.94 -16.46
N ARG A 187 3.84 12.91 -17.61
CA ARG A 187 4.37 13.19 -18.95
C ARG A 187 5.57 12.31 -19.32
N VAL A 188 5.51 11.05 -18.92
CA VAL A 188 6.50 10.05 -19.34
C VAL A 188 6.32 9.78 -20.84
N PRO A 189 7.39 9.70 -21.64
CA PRO A 189 7.28 9.43 -23.08
C PRO A 189 6.66 8.06 -23.39
N ASP A 190 5.87 7.97 -24.46
CA ASP A 190 5.13 6.76 -24.86
C ASP A 190 6.03 5.51 -24.98
N GLU A 191 7.25 5.67 -25.51
CA GLU A 191 8.20 4.55 -25.64
C GLU A 191 8.63 4.02 -24.27
N LYS A 192 8.77 4.91 -23.27
CA LYS A 192 9.11 4.51 -21.89
C LYS A 192 7.94 3.87 -21.19
N ILE A 193 6.71 4.30 -21.48
CA ILE A 193 5.49 3.65 -20.98
C ILE A 193 5.40 2.20 -21.51
N LYS A 194 5.62 2.00 -22.82
CA LYS A 194 5.65 0.65 -23.41
C LYS A 194 6.73 -0.23 -22.79
N GLU A 195 7.95 0.29 -22.63
CA GLU A 195 9.06 -0.43 -21.97
C GLU A 195 8.66 -0.87 -20.55
N ALA A 196 8.07 0.03 -19.77
CA ALA A 196 7.64 -0.27 -18.39
C ALA A 196 6.55 -1.35 -18.34
N ILE A 197 5.58 -1.30 -19.25
CA ILE A 197 4.53 -2.31 -19.37
C ILE A 197 5.12 -3.68 -19.75
N GLU A 198 6.00 -3.74 -20.75
CA GLU A 198 6.65 -5.00 -21.13
C GLU A 198 7.60 -5.52 -20.06
N PHE A 199 8.22 -4.63 -19.29
CA PHE A 199 9.05 -5.02 -18.15
C PHE A 199 8.24 -5.75 -17.08
N VAL A 200 7.10 -5.21 -16.65
CA VAL A 200 6.30 -5.84 -15.58
C VAL A 200 5.64 -7.14 -16.02
N LYS A 201 5.38 -7.36 -17.31
CA LYS A 201 4.85 -8.62 -17.85
C LYS A 201 5.80 -9.82 -17.71
N GLN A 202 7.09 -9.58 -17.45
CA GLN A 202 8.10 -10.64 -17.36
C GLN A 202 8.02 -11.42 -16.04
N PHE A 203 7.22 -11.00 -15.05
CA PHE A 203 7.24 -11.53 -13.70
C PHE A 203 5.90 -12.13 -13.29
N ASP A 204 5.95 -13.17 -12.45
CA ASP A 204 4.76 -13.72 -11.79
C ASP A 204 4.42 -12.90 -10.52
N TRP A 205 3.69 -11.82 -10.74
CA TRP A 205 3.29 -10.92 -9.66
C TRP A 205 2.35 -11.56 -8.65
N LYS A 206 1.63 -12.61 -9.00
CA LYS A 206 0.77 -13.32 -8.06
C LYS A 206 1.58 -13.99 -6.96
N ILE A 207 2.66 -14.66 -7.34
CA ILE A 207 3.58 -15.31 -6.38
C ILE A 207 4.30 -14.24 -5.55
N ILE A 208 4.80 -13.18 -6.19
CA ILE A 208 5.52 -12.10 -5.52
C ILE A 208 4.61 -11.42 -4.50
N ALA A 209 3.37 -11.05 -4.88
CA ALA A 209 2.41 -10.40 -4.00
C ALA A 209 2.05 -11.27 -2.79
N GLN A 210 1.82 -12.57 -2.98
CA GLN A 210 1.56 -13.49 -1.89
C GLN A 210 2.74 -13.54 -0.90
N GLY A 211 3.96 -13.67 -1.40
CA GLY A 211 5.15 -13.69 -0.55
C GLY A 211 5.34 -12.38 0.24
N VAL A 212 5.01 -11.23 -0.34
CA VAL A 212 5.07 -9.94 0.36
C VAL A 212 4.03 -9.86 1.48
N VAL A 213 2.79 -10.29 1.24
CA VAL A 213 1.73 -10.32 2.25
C VAL A 213 2.11 -11.25 3.40
N ASP A 214 2.57 -12.46 3.09
CA ASP A 214 2.96 -13.46 4.10
C ASP A 214 4.11 -12.93 4.98
N ASN A 215 5.12 -12.31 4.38
CA ASN A 215 6.24 -11.71 5.10
C ASN A 215 5.80 -10.53 6.00
N MET A 216 4.88 -9.69 5.55
CA MET A 216 4.36 -8.58 6.35
C MET A 216 3.57 -9.08 7.56
N LEU A 217 2.71 -10.09 7.39
CA LEU A 217 1.96 -10.69 8.48
C LEU A 217 2.88 -11.38 9.49
N ALA A 218 3.85 -12.18 9.01
CA ALA A 218 4.84 -12.81 9.86
C ALA A 218 5.69 -11.79 10.64
N TYR A 219 6.04 -10.66 10.03
CA TYR A 219 6.74 -9.58 10.72
C TYR A 219 5.90 -8.98 11.86
N LEU A 220 4.61 -8.67 11.60
CA LEU A 220 3.72 -8.14 12.64
C LEU A 220 3.57 -9.15 13.79
N GLU A 221 3.43 -10.44 13.47
CA GLU A 221 3.35 -11.51 14.47
C GLU A 221 4.64 -11.61 15.32
N SER A 222 5.80 -11.48 14.71
CA SER A 222 7.09 -11.54 15.42
C SER A 222 7.32 -10.42 16.43
N LYS A 223 6.51 -9.35 16.39
CA LYS A 223 6.57 -8.20 17.31
C LYS A 223 5.58 -8.31 18.46
N THR A 224 4.77 -9.37 18.52
CA THR A 224 3.76 -9.58 19.57
C THR A 224 4.28 -10.45 20.71
#